data_56473fb7aa52258cddbeff1f94940fbc
#
_entry.id   56473fb7aa52258cddbeff1f94940fbc
#
_cell.length_a   1.000
_cell.length_b   1.000
_cell.length_c   1.000
_cell.angle_alpha   90.00
_cell.angle_beta   90.00
_cell.angle_gamma   90.00
#
_symmetry.space_group_name_H-M   'P 1'
#
loop_
_entity.id
_entity.type
_entity.pdbx_description
1 polymer ?
#
loop_
_entity_poly.entity_id
_entity_poly.type
_entity_poly.pdbx_seq_one_letter_code
_entity_poly.pdbx_strand_id
1 'polypeptide(L)'
;MTNWYWIRHGPTHLKSLVGWSDVDVDLSNIDMLQRLDNFLPNNSIIVSSDLKRCIKTADEIQGLRERLPNNRNLREFNFGDWELKKSAKIAEEYPQLSKEYWTNPGDTAPPNGESWNEAAKRVN
;
A
#
# COMPACT_ATOMS: atom_id res chain seq x y z
N MET A 1 -18.02 5.73 19.01
CA MET A 1 -16.59 5.51 18.69
C MET A 1 -16.49 4.89 17.32
N THR A 2 -15.61 5.37 16.48
CA THR A 2 -15.38 4.83 15.13
C THR A 2 -14.22 3.83 15.17
N ASN A 3 -14.45 2.63 14.68
CA ASN A 3 -13.41 1.62 14.53
C ASN A 3 -12.83 1.68 13.12
N TRP A 4 -11.51 1.65 13.02
CA TRP A 4 -10.79 1.62 11.76
C TRP A 4 -10.15 0.27 11.54
N TYR A 5 -10.32 -0.29 10.34
CA TYR A 5 -9.72 -1.55 9.90
C TYR A 5 -8.79 -1.27 8.74
N TRP A 6 -7.51 -1.44 8.95
CA TRP A 6 -6.49 -1.28 7.91
C TRP A 6 -6.25 -2.61 7.21
N ILE A 7 -6.59 -2.66 5.94
CA ILE A 7 -6.48 -3.86 5.13
C ILE A 7 -5.34 -3.68 4.13
N ARG A 8 -4.37 -4.59 4.17
CA ARG A 8 -3.36 -4.67 3.13
C ARG A 8 -3.94 -5.39 1.91
N HIS A 9 -3.61 -4.90 0.71
CA HIS A 9 -3.94 -5.59 -0.53
C HIS A 9 -3.38 -7.02 -0.57
N GLY A 10 -3.95 -7.89 -1.42
CA GLY A 10 -3.44 -9.23 -1.67
C GLY A 10 -2.00 -9.23 -2.21
N PRO A 11 -1.36 -10.42 -2.31
CA PRO A 11 0.04 -10.51 -2.71
C PRO A 11 0.25 -10.13 -4.17
N THR A 12 1.38 -9.46 -4.44
CA THR A 12 1.84 -9.17 -5.80
C THR A 12 2.94 -10.14 -6.25
N HIS A 13 3.49 -10.95 -5.33
CA HIS A 13 4.61 -11.87 -5.53
C HIS A 13 5.92 -11.21 -5.96
N LEU A 14 5.97 -9.88 -6.04
CA LEU A 14 7.20 -9.17 -6.32
C LEU A 14 8.06 -9.04 -5.05
N LYS A 15 9.34 -9.33 -5.18
CA LYS A 15 10.35 -9.18 -4.12
C LYS A 15 11.11 -7.85 -4.24
N SER A 16 10.51 -6.88 -4.86
CA SER A 16 11.03 -5.52 -5.04
C SER A 16 10.13 -4.53 -4.32
N LEU A 17 10.59 -3.29 -4.16
CA LEU A 17 9.76 -2.22 -3.63
C LEU A 17 8.64 -1.90 -4.63
N VAL A 18 7.41 -1.92 -4.15
CA VAL A 18 6.23 -1.56 -4.92
C VAL A 18 5.47 -0.48 -4.16
N GLY A 19 5.58 0.73 -4.64
CA GLY A 19 4.87 1.88 -4.09
C GLY A 19 3.78 2.36 -5.03
N TRP A 20 4.07 3.39 -5.82
CA TRP A 20 3.12 3.94 -6.79
C TRP A 20 3.07 3.18 -8.11
N SER A 21 4.03 2.27 -8.36
CA SER A 21 3.94 1.38 -9.52
C SER A 21 2.62 0.59 -9.46
N ASP A 22 1.86 0.64 -10.53
CA ASP A 22 0.51 0.05 -10.58
C ASP A 22 0.58 -1.44 -10.95
N VAL A 23 1.11 -2.22 -10.02
CA VAL A 23 1.30 -3.67 -10.15
C VAL A 23 0.01 -4.39 -9.81
N ASP A 24 -0.30 -5.45 -10.55
CA ASP A 24 -1.47 -6.28 -10.31
C ASP A 24 -1.31 -7.16 -9.06
N VAL A 25 -2.41 -7.74 -8.61
CA VAL A 25 -2.51 -8.54 -7.40
C VAL A 25 -2.97 -9.95 -7.73
N ASP A 26 -2.51 -10.93 -6.96
CA ASP A 26 -3.01 -12.31 -7.00
C ASP A 26 -4.08 -12.51 -5.92
N LEU A 27 -5.31 -12.71 -6.33
CA LEU A 27 -6.47 -12.94 -5.45
C LEU A 27 -6.95 -14.40 -5.52
N SER A 28 -6.09 -15.33 -5.90
CA SER A 28 -6.45 -16.76 -6.02
C SER A 28 -6.66 -17.46 -4.68
N ASN A 29 -6.15 -16.91 -3.57
CA ASN A 29 -6.38 -17.47 -2.23
C ASN A 29 -7.76 -17.06 -1.69
N ILE A 30 -8.77 -17.77 -2.17
CA ILE A 30 -10.18 -17.51 -1.82
C ILE A 30 -10.44 -17.68 -0.33
N ASP A 31 -9.83 -18.68 0.31
CA ASP A 31 -10.03 -18.95 1.75
C ASP A 31 -9.56 -17.76 2.61
N MET A 32 -8.45 -17.13 2.24
CA MET A 32 -7.95 -15.95 2.93
C MET A 32 -8.91 -14.75 2.77
N LEU A 33 -9.39 -14.52 1.57
CA LEU A 33 -10.33 -13.44 1.29
C LEU A 33 -11.66 -13.65 2.03
N GLN A 34 -12.15 -14.88 2.07
CA GLN A 34 -13.37 -15.22 2.79
C GLN A 34 -13.23 -15.04 4.30
N ARG A 35 -12.08 -15.44 4.88
CA ARG A 35 -11.80 -15.20 6.30
C ARG A 35 -11.76 -13.71 6.62
N LEU A 36 -11.15 -12.91 5.77
CA LEU A 36 -11.10 -11.46 5.92
C LEU A 36 -12.51 -10.85 5.84
N ASP A 37 -13.28 -11.23 4.84
CA ASP A 37 -14.66 -10.79 4.68
C ASP A 37 -15.52 -11.12 5.90
N ASN A 38 -15.42 -12.34 6.41
CA ASN A 38 -16.15 -12.78 7.60
C ASN A 38 -15.73 -12.03 8.88
N PHE A 39 -14.47 -11.57 8.95
CA PHE A 39 -13.96 -10.81 10.09
C PHE A 39 -14.48 -9.36 10.11
N LEU A 40 -14.69 -8.77 8.96
CA LEU A 40 -15.09 -7.36 8.83
C LEU A 40 -16.59 -7.17 9.14
N PRO A 41 -16.98 -6.11 9.87
CA PRO A 41 -18.39 -5.82 10.09
C PRO A 41 -19.16 -5.62 8.78
N ASN A 42 -20.37 -6.16 8.72
CA ASN A 42 -21.22 -6.08 7.52
C ASN A 42 -21.68 -4.64 7.20
N ASN A 43 -21.75 -3.78 8.21
CA ASN A 43 -22.15 -2.37 8.06
C ASN A 43 -20.97 -1.40 7.97
N SER A 44 -19.76 -1.91 7.69
CA SER A 44 -18.60 -1.05 7.48
C SER A 44 -18.66 -0.36 6.11
N ILE A 45 -17.95 0.76 6.03
CA ILE A 45 -17.77 1.52 4.79
C ILE A 45 -16.35 1.26 4.30
N ILE A 46 -16.18 1.02 3.01
CA ILE A 46 -14.89 0.71 2.40
C ILE A 46 -14.42 1.89 1.57
N VAL A 47 -13.16 2.27 1.75
CA VAL A 47 -12.42 3.17 0.88
C VAL A 47 -11.09 2.52 0.50
N SER A 48 -10.64 2.70 -0.73
CA SER A 48 -9.40 2.15 -1.26
C SER A 48 -8.55 3.23 -1.89
N SER A 49 -7.24 3.00 -2.01
CA SER A 49 -6.45 3.77 -2.96
C SER A 49 -6.88 3.45 -4.39
N ASP A 50 -6.39 4.22 -5.34
CA ASP A 50 -6.70 4.07 -6.77
C ASP A 50 -5.75 3.12 -7.52
N LEU A 51 -4.83 2.43 -6.82
CA LEU A 51 -3.96 1.42 -7.42
C LEU A 51 -4.70 0.10 -7.61
N LYS A 52 -4.47 -0.58 -8.73
CA LYS A 52 -5.18 -1.82 -9.11
C LYS A 52 -5.19 -2.88 -8.02
N ARG A 53 -4.05 -3.14 -7.37
CA ARG A 53 -3.97 -4.14 -6.31
C ARG A 53 -4.89 -3.85 -5.14
N CYS A 54 -5.08 -2.57 -4.81
CA CYS A 54 -5.96 -2.15 -3.73
C CYS A 54 -7.43 -2.17 -4.18
N ILE A 55 -7.73 -1.67 -5.37
CA ILE A 55 -9.09 -1.68 -5.93
C ILE A 55 -9.61 -3.11 -6.02
N LYS A 56 -8.85 -4.02 -6.62
CA LYS A 56 -9.25 -5.42 -6.79
C LYS A 56 -9.44 -6.14 -5.46
N THR A 57 -8.54 -5.91 -4.48
CA THR A 57 -8.70 -6.49 -3.14
C THR A 57 -9.97 -5.96 -2.47
N ALA A 58 -10.22 -4.66 -2.55
CA ALA A 58 -11.41 -4.04 -1.98
C ALA A 58 -12.70 -4.56 -2.66
N ASP A 59 -12.69 -4.74 -3.98
CA ASP A 59 -13.82 -5.30 -4.72
C ASP A 59 -14.18 -6.72 -4.24
N GLU A 60 -13.19 -7.56 -3.97
CA GLU A 60 -13.40 -8.93 -3.48
C GLU A 60 -14.03 -9.00 -2.09
N ILE A 61 -13.70 -8.07 -1.21
CA ILE A 61 -14.20 -8.06 0.17
C ILE A 61 -15.41 -7.13 0.37
N GLN A 62 -15.83 -6.42 -0.66
CA GLN A 62 -16.90 -5.43 -0.54
C GLN A 62 -18.24 -6.06 -0.11
N GLY A 63 -18.66 -7.12 -0.78
CA GLY A 63 -19.99 -7.69 -0.54
C GLY A 63 -21.09 -6.62 -0.68
N LEU A 64 -21.92 -6.49 0.35
CA LEU A 64 -23.00 -5.49 0.43
C LEU A 64 -22.58 -4.19 1.15
N ARG A 65 -21.31 -4.05 1.50
CA ARG A 65 -20.81 -2.84 2.19
C ARG A 65 -20.79 -1.65 1.25
N GLU A 66 -21.01 -0.47 1.81
CA GLU A 66 -20.89 0.77 1.07
C GLU A 66 -19.44 0.98 0.60
N ARG A 67 -19.26 1.41 -0.65
CA ARG A 67 -17.96 1.71 -1.22
C ARG A 67 -17.86 3.20 -1.54
N LEU A 68 -16.92 3.89 -0.91
CA LEU A 68 -16.59 5.27 -1.26
C LEU A 68 -15.73 5.33 -2.53
N PRO A 69 -15.70 6.47 -3.23
CA PRO A 69 -14.77 6.67 -4.33
C PRO A 69 -13.31 6.40 -3.91
N ASN A 70 -12.52 5.85 -4.82
CA ASN A 70 -11.11 5.60 -4.56
C ASN A 70 -10.38 6.91 -4.25
N ASN A 71 -9.46 6.86 -3.29
CA ASN A 71 -8.74 8.02 -2.83
C ASN A 71 -7.22 7.85 -3.06
N ARG A 72 -6.66 8.67 -3.96
CA ARG A 72 -5.24 8.68 -4.28
C ARG A 72 -4.35 8.91 -3.04
N ASN A 73 -4.81 9.65 -2.06
CA ASN A 73 -4.05 9.93 -0.85
C ASN A 73 -3.80 8.68 0.02
N LEU A 74 -4.53 7.59 -0.24
CA LEU A 74 -4.33 6.31 0.44
C LEU A 74 -3.30 5.39 -0.24
N ARG A 75 -2.60 5.86 -1.27
CA ARG A 75 -1.54 5.09 -1.90
C ARG A 75 -0.41 4.77 -0.91
N GLU A 76 0.31 3.67 -1.19
CA GLU A 76 1.62 3.35 -0.62
C GLU A 76 2.60 4.51 -0.84
N PHE A 77 3.76 4.46 -0.20
CA PHE A 77 4.84 5.42 -0.46
C PHE A 77 5.20 5.48 -1.95
N ASN A 78 5.46 6.69 -2.44
CA ASN A 78 6.13 6.87 -3.72
C ASN A 78 7.62 6.63 -3.51
N PHE A 79 8.12 5.48 -3.98
CA PHE A 79 9.54 5.15 -3.85
C PHE A 79 10.42 5.78 -4.95
N GLY A 80 9.84 6.57 -5.86
CA GLY A 80 10.60 7.29 -6.88
C GLY A 80 11.50 6.35 -7.69
N ASP A 81 12.79 6.68 -7.75
CA ASP A 81 13.78 5.89 -8.51
C ASP A 81 14.05 4.49 -7.91
N TRP A 82 13.55 4.21 -6.71
CA TRP A 82 13.66 2.90 -6.08
C TRP A 82 12.51 1.95 -6.43
N GLU A 83 11.49 2.44 -7.12
CA GLU A 83 10.38 1.61 -7.58
C GLU A 83 10.86 0.40 -8.37
N LEU A 84 10.30 -0.77 -8.04
CA LEU A 84 10.58 -2.05 -8.67
C LEU A 84 12.03 -2.55 -8.52
N LYS A 85 12.82 -1.92 -7.67
CA LYS A 85 14.17 -2.38 -7.33
C LYS A 85 14.17 -3.24 -6.07
N LYS A 86 15.08 -4.21 -6.02
CA LYS A 86 15.31 -4.99 -4.79
C LYS A 86 16.08 -4.17 -3.77
N SER A 87 15.79 -4.40 -2.49
CA SER A 87 16.44 -3.67 -1.39
C SER A 87 17.97 -3.76 -1.43
N ALA A 88 18.52 -4.92 -1.79
CA ALA A 88 19.97 -5.10 -1.92
C ALA A 88 20.57 -4.20 -3.01
N LYS A 89 19.88 -4.04 -4.15
CA LYS A 89 20.32 -3.17 -5.23
C LYS A 89 20.27 -1.69 -4.82
N ILE A 90 19.23 -1.30 -4.10
CA ILE A 90 19.10 0.06 -3.57
C ILE A 90 20.23 0.35 -2.57
N ALA A 91 20.53 -0.59 -1.66
CA ALA A 91 21.62 -0.45 -0.71
C ALA A 91 22.99 -0.34 -1.38
N GLU A 92 23.19 -1.03 -2.50
CA GLU A 92 24.41 -0.94 -3.31
C GLU A 92 24.54 0.42 -4.01
N GLU A 93 23.47 0.89 -4.64
CA GLU A 93 23.45 2.15 -5.41
C GLU A 93 23.40 3.39 -4.52
N TYR A 94 22.71 3.30 -3.38
CA TYR A 94 22.45 4.40 -2.46
C TYR A 94 22.74 4.00 -1.00
N PRO A 95 23.98 3.63 -0.66
CA PRO A 95 24.27 3.02 0.65
C PRO A 95 23.93 3.91 1.84
N GLN A 96 24.24 5.20 1.76
CA GLN A 96 23.96 6.15 2.86
C GLN A 96 22.49 6.56 2.88
N LEU A 97 21.94 6.92 1.74
CA LEU A 97 20.55 7.38 1.63
C LEU A 97 19.54 6.28 2.03
N SER A 98 19.77 5.04 1.58
CA SER A 98 18.89 3.93 1.94
C SER A 98 18.96 3.61 3.44
N LYS A 99 20.15 3.64 4.03
CA LYS A 99 20.32 3.47 5.47
C LYS A 99 19.55 4.55 6.23
N GLU A 100 19.74 5.81 5.88
CA GLU A 100 19.05 6.94 6.51
C GLU A 100 17.54 6.82 6.39
N TYR A 101 17.04 6.50 5.21
CA TYR A 101 15.62 6.34 4.96
C TYR A 101 14.95 5.29 5.87
N TRP A 102 15.62 4.15 6.10
CA TRP A 102 15.06 3.06 6.91
C TRP A 102 15.29 3.20 8.41
N THR A 103 16.38 3.88 8.82
CA THR A 103 16.75 3.98 10.24
C THR A 103 16.32 5.28 10.90
N ASN A 104 16.17 6.34 10.13
CA ASN A 104 15.79 7.66 10.61
C ASN A 104 14.71 8.27 9.70
N PRO A 105 13.51 7.69 9.68
CA PRO A 105 12.41 8.21 8.86
C PRO A 105 12.06 9.63 9.28
N GLY A 106 11.60 10.42 8.34
CA GLY A 106 11.26 11.82 8.54
C GLY A 106 11.19 12.52 7.20
N ASP A 107 12.13 13.42 6.93
CA ASP A 107 12.17 14.17 5.66
C ASP A 107 13.07 13.53 4.59
N THR A 108 13.78 12.44 4.92
CA THR A 108 14.57 11.70 3.94
C THR A 108 13.68 10.99 2.94
N ALA A 109 13.95 11.17 1.66
CA ALA A 109 13.17 10.59 0.57
C ALA A 109 14.05 9.87 -0.45
N PRO A 110 13.53 8.81 -1.13
CA PRO A 110 14.18 8.31 -2.32
C PRO A 110 14.26 9.40 -3.40
N PRO A 111 15.24 9.35 -4.31
CA PRO A 111 15.27 10.29 -5.44
C PRO A 111 13.94 10.23 -6.21
N ASN A 112 13.34 11.39 -6.46
CA ASN A 112 12.02 11.54 -7.11
C ASN A 112 10.86 10.83 -6.40
N GLY A 113 11.05 10.45 -5.13
CA GLY A 113 10.04 9.85 -4.28
C GLY A 113 9.59 10.76 -3.16
N GLU A 114 8.85 10.21 -2.21
CA GLU A 114 8.38 10.95 -1.04
C GLU A 114 8.98 10.44 0.26
N SER A 115 9.12 11.37 1.22
CA SER A 115 9.52 11.05 2.59
C SER A 115 8.36 10.49 3.40
N TRP A 116 8.68 9.96 4.58
CA TRP A 116 7.66 9.57 5.56
C TRP A 116 6.74 10.74 5.91
N ASN A 117 7.29 11.92 6.15
CA ASN A 117 6.50 13.09 6.53
C ASN A 117 5.56 13.55 5.41
N GLU A 118 6.00 13.49 4.17
CA GLU A 118 5.14 13.79 3.01
C GLU A 118 4.00 12.77 2.87
N ALA A 119 4.28 11.48 3.01
CA ALA A 119 3.26 10.44 2.98
C ALA A 119 2.26 10.59 4.13
N ALA A 120 2.74 10.82 5.35
CA ALA A 120 1.88 11.07 6.52
C ALA A 120 0.97 12.29 6.32
N LYS A 121 1.49 13.36 5.74
CA LYS A 121 0.72 14.57 5.48
C LYS A 121 -0.41 14.35 4.48
N ARG A 122 -0.20 13.53 3.44
CA ARG A 122 -1.27 13.28 2.46
C ARG A 122 -2.34 12.29 2.96
N VAL A 123 -2.01 11.43 3.92
CA VAL A 123 -2.97 10.47 4.50
C VAL A 123 -3.83 11.15 5.58
N ASN A 124 -3.28 12.12 6.30
CA ASN A 124 -4.01 12.88 7.33
C ASN A 124 -4.91 13.96 6.71
#